data_70ec684110cc9ddaa1b04cd94a395dac
#
_entry.id   70ec684110cc9ddaa1b04cd94a395dac
#
_cell.length_a   1.000
_cell.length_b   1.000
_cell.length_c   1.000
_cell.angle_alpha   90.00
_cell.angle_beta   90.00
_cell.angle_gamma   90.00
#
_symmetry.space_group_name_H-M   'P 1'
#
loop_
_entity.id
_entity.type
_entity.pdbx_description
1 polymer ?
#
loop_
_entity_poly.entity_id
_entity_poly.type
_entity_poly.pdbx_seq_one_letter_code
_entity_poly.pdbx_strand_id
1 'polypeptide(L)'
;MRSSIRFAIAFQLLGISAALPQSFPLRARASDTYDYIVVGGGVSGLIVANRLTENEKNTVLVIEAGRADDNPNIRLPYGATFALNTSLLWSDYICQPEPALNNKTWNTRVAQVLGGGSVVNGMMYDRGSAAEYDAWETLGNEDWGWPGIYRFFQKGTELIPPPKALRDEFNITIDVANYGQGPLKLGISDFQYPDIKSYWAAFKGQGARMLVDGNSGDNAGASWYPNTMDPRTGERQHARLAYYDTIADRSNLHVLLETVANELVFDLNSSKRLVTRGVKVTDKKTGETKTWRAKREVILAAGAINTPKLLQLSGIGPKSVLEAAGIEVKLEHDGVGSNFQDHPYTSMSYGISNMSTPNPTSLTEDPEFAASALAEYTATKTGPLTQARGNALAFIPLPEVAPDSYADISSQVNAQANDAYLPAIYKGSKKLLAGIAAQRKVLANLYSNARAGIVEYGIPAIGSGLLVALQRPLSRGTIEINPKDPQGPPLIRYNAMTNPLDKTMLAACVRYIRQVWARPEIAQFTPTETSPGAQYKTDDEIIDRVVELGTLWPTLSHPVGSCAMLPEDMGGCVGADLLFYNVEKLSIVDASIIPLIPAQHIQSAMYAIGEKAADIIISKKGRS
;
A
#
# COMPACT_ATOMS: atom_id res chain seq x y z
N MET A 1 -23.83 -19.21 -0.11
CA MET A 1 -23.93 -19.64 1.30
C MET A 1 -23.38 -21.03 1.61
N ARG A 2 -23.03 -21.90 0.66
CA ARG A 2 -22.46 -23.22 0.94
C ARG A 2 -20.93 -23.32 0.92
N SER A 3 -20.21 -22.26 0.47
CA SER A 3 -18.73 -22.22 0.43
C SER A 3 -18.09 -21.71 1.72
N SER A 4 -18.81 -20.92 2.53
CA SER A 4 -18.26 -20.32 3.76
C SER A 4 -18.14 -21.28 4.95
N ILE A 5 -18.78 -22.44 4.91
CA ILE A 5 -18.77 -23.38 6.04
C ILE A 5 -17.62 -24.41 5.94
N ARG A 6 -17.08 -24.65 4.75
CA ARG A 6 -15.96 -25.59 4.56
C ARG A 6 -14.58 -25.01 4.93
N PHE A 7 -14.45 -23.68 4.94
CA PHE A 7 -13.20 -22.99 5.29
C PHE A 7 -12.84 -23.05 6.78
N ALA A 8 -13.80 -23.25 7.67
CA ALA A 8 -13.56 -23.29 9.12
C ALA A 8 -12.89 -24.59 9.61
N ILE A 9 -12.98 -25.68 8.85
CA ILE A 9 -12.57 -27.02 9.34
C ILE A 9 -11.08 -27.27 9.13
N ALA A 10 -10.45 -26.70 8.11
CA ALA A 10 -9.01 -26.89 7.85
C ALA A 10 -8.11 -26.12 8.84
N PHE A 11 -8.61 -25.05 9.47
CA PHE A 11 -7.84 -24.22 10.41
C PHE A 11 -7.95 -24.65 11.90
N GLN A 12 -8.91 -25.49 12.27
CA GLN A 12 -9.07 -25.95 13.66
C GLN A 12 -8.06 -27.01 14.10
N LEU A 13 -7.25 -27.56 13.18
CA LEU A 13 -6.24 -28.59 13.48
C LEU A 13 -4.86 -28.05 13.84
N LEU A 14 -4.63 -26.74 13.77
CA LEU A 14 -3.40 -26.11 14.24
C LEU A 14 -3.46 -25.84 15.75
N GLY A 15 -3.42 -26.88 16.54
CA GLY A 15 -3.10 -26.81 17.97
C GLY A 15 -1.62 -26.43 18.19
N ILE A 16 -1.19 -25.29 17.64
CA ILE A 16 0.12 -24.72 17.95
C ILE A 16 -0.03 -24.09 19.34
N SER A 17 0.65 -24.68 20.32
CA SER A 17 0.74 -24.16 21.68
C SER A 17 1.10 -22.67 21.63
N ALA A 18 0.17 -21.82 22.03
CA ALA A 18 0.38 -20.39 22.11
C ALA A 18 1.47 -20.13 23.16
N ALA A 19 2.61 -19.65 22.73
CA ALA A 19 3.52 -18.97 23.64
C ALA A 19 2.76 -17.79 24.25
N LEU A 20 2.74 -17.71 25.57
CA LEU A 20 2.11 -16.62 26.29
C LEU A 20 2.63 -15.28 25.73
N PRO A 21 1.78 -14.29 25.52
CA PRO A 21 2.22 -12.98 25.02
C PRO A 21 3.27 -12.45 25.98
N GLN A 22 4.45 -12.15 25.45
CA GLN A 22 5.44 -11.41 26.23
C GLN A 22 4.80 -10.05 26.56
N SER A 23 4.50 -9.83 27.83
CA SER A 23 4.09 -8.54 28.33
C SER A 23 5.28 -7.58 28.15
N PHE A 24 5.22 -6.73 27.14
CA PHE A 24 6.20 -5.65 26.99
C PHE A 24 6.03 -4.71 28.18
N PRO A 25 7.03 -4.56 29.05
CA PRO A 25 6.90 -3.67 30.19
C PRO A 25 6.79 -2.23 29.67
N LEU A 26 5.66 -1.58 29.96
CA LEU A 26 5.55 -0.12 29.89
C LEU A 26 6.60 0.45 30.86
N ARG A 27 7.79 0.76 30.36
CA ARG A 27 8.77 1.50 31.15
C ARG A 27 8.29 2.95 31.22
N ALA A 28 7.50 3.25 32.24
CA ALA A 28 7.11 4.61 32.58
C ALA A 28 8.38 5.43 32.83
N ARG A 29 8.69 6.38 31.95
CA ARG A 29 9.70 7.40 32.21
C ARG A 29 9.07 8.53 33.01
N ALA A 30 9.82 9.11 33.92
CA ALA A 30 9.36 10.22 34.76
C ALA A 30 9.09 11.55 34.02
N SER A 31 9.30 11.61 32.72
CA SER A 31 9.14 12.82 31.89
C SER A 31 8.09 12.61 30.79
N ASP A 32 7.12 13.53 30.73
CA ASP A 32 6.12 13.61 29.65
C ASP A 32 6.66 14.26 28.38
N THR A 33 7.99 14.37 28.25
CA THR A 33 8.67 15.10 27.17
C THR A 33 9.73 14.23 26.51
N TYR A 34 9.69 14.16 25.19
CA TYR A 34 10.63 13.44 24.32
C TYR A 34 11.29 14.41 23.33
N ASP A 35 12.39 14.01 22.71
CA ASP A 35 12.95 14.78 21.61
C ASP A 35 12.04 14.68 20.37
N TYR A 36 11.57 13.47 20.05
CA TYR A 36 10.67 13.20 18.94
C TYR A 36 9.44 12.40 19.39
N ILE A 37 8.29 12.71 18.80
CA ILE A 37 7.07 11.90 18.92
C ILE A 37 6.69 11.43 17.53
N VAL A 38 6.60 10.12 17.32
CA VAL A 38 6.13 9.48 16.10
C VAL A 38 4.69 9.02 16.30
N VAL A 39 3.76 9.54 15.53
CA VAL A 39 2.34 9.17 15.60
C VAL A 39 2.02 8.13 14.54
N GLY A 40 1.88 6.89 14.96
CA GLY A 40 1.67 5.69 14.15
C GLY A 40 2.87 4.75 14.18
N GLY A 41 2.68 3.56 14.71
CA GLY A 41 3.64 2.45 14.74
C GLY A 41 3.57 1.57 13.48
N GLY A 42 3.28 2.18 12.32
CA GLY A 42 3.28 1.51 11.02
C GLY A 42 4.68 1.36 10.42
N VAL A 43 4.75 1.03 9.12
CA VAL A 43 6.02 0.76 8.42
C VAL A 43 6.99 1.93 8.56
N SER A 44 6.66 3.11 8.06
CA SER A 44 7.55 4.26 8.06
C SER A 44 7.82 4.80 9.47
N GLY A 45 6.80 4.77 10.36
CA GLY A 45 6.95 5.24 11.74
C GLY A 45 7.97 4.42 12.54
N LEU A 46 7.93 3.08 12.42
CA LEU A 46 8.90 2.21 13.09
C LEU A 46 10.31 2.35 12.50
N ILE A 47 10.43 2.56 11.19
CA ILE A 47 11.73 2.82 10.55
C ILE A 47 12.34 4.11 11.08
N VAL A 48 11.57 5.20 11.07
CA VAL A 48 12.04 6.51 11.58
C VAL A 48 12.42 6.41 13.06
N ALA A 49 11.60 5.75 13.90
CA ALA A 49 11.90 5.55 15.30
C ALA A 49 13.18 4.72 15.51
N ASN A 50 13.37 3.66 14.73
CA ASN A 50 14.59 2.85 14.75
C ASN A 50 15.84 3.71 14.48
N ARG A 51 15.83 4.44 13.35
CA ARG A 51 16.98 5.24 12.91
C ARG A 51 17.27 6.41 13.84
N LEU A 52 16.25 7.10 14.35
CA LEU A 52 16.43 8.20 15.30
C LEU A 52 17.06 7.75 16.62
N THR A 53 16.72 6.54 17.07
CA THR A 53 17.23 5.99 18.35
C THR A 53 18.60 5.32 18.24
N GLU A 54 19.18 5.20 17.04
CA GLU A 54 20.61 4.87 16.86
C GLU A 54 21.51 5.89 17.59
N ASN A 55 21.06 7.14 17.67
CA ASN A 55 21.70 8.13 18.54
C ASN A 55 21.08 8.06 19.94
N GLU A 56 21.80 7.52 20.90
CA GLU A 56 21.36 7.33 22.29
C GLU A 56 20.94 8.64 23.00
N LYS A 57 21.38 9.79 22.49
CA LYS A 57 20.98 11.11 23.02
C LYS A 57 19.57 11.53 22.62
N ASN A 58 19.00 10.92 21.58
CA ASN A 58 17.63 11.19 21.17
C ASN A 58 16.66 10.29 21.96
N THR A 59 15.60 10.88 22.49
CA THR A 59 14.50 10.14 23.07
C THR A 59 13.30 10.16 22.14
N VAL A 60 12.75 8.98 21.81
CA VAL A 60 11.66 8.81 20.86
C VAL A 60 10.47 8.13 21.53
N LEU A 61 9.29 8.72 21.36
CA LEU A 61 8.01 8.12 21.71
C LEU A 61 7.26 7.73 20.43
N VAL A 62 6.85 6.48 20.30
CA VAL A 62 5.92 6.01 19.27
C VAL A 62 4.53 5.85 19.90
N ILE A 63 3.49 6.37 19.25
CA ILE A 63 2.10 6.26 19.66
C ILE A 63 1.37 5.39 18.64
N GLU A 64 0.85 4.23 19.05
CA GLU A 64 0.16 3.27 18.19
C GLU A 64 -1.24 2.96 18.72
N ALA A 65 -2.25 3.12 17.85
CA ALA A 65 -3.66 2.88 18.19
C ALA A 65 -4.01 1.39 18.36
N GLY A 66 -3.20 0.52 17.78
CA GLY A 66 -3.35 -0.92 17.85
C GLY A 66 -2.51 -1.58 18.94
N ARG A 67 -2.70 -2.89 19.06
CA ARG A 67 -1.87 -3.76 19.91
C ARG A 67 -0.69 -4.32 19.13
N ALA A 68 0.27 -4.90 19.81
CA ALA A 68 1.16 -5.89 19.23
C ALA A 68 0.41 -7.24 19.15
N ASP A 69 0.63 -8.01 18.08
CA ASP A 69 -0.02 -9.31 17.92
C ASP A 69 1.00 -10.34 17.46
N ASP A 70 1.08 -11.46 18.21
CA ASP A 70 2.02 -12.56 17.97
C ASP A 70 1.31 -13.82 17.44
N ASN A 71 0.08 -13.69 16.96
CA ASN A 71 -0.66 -14.83 16.42
C ASN A 71 0.15 -15.52 15.32
N PRO A 72 0.44 -16.85 15.45
CA PRO A 72 1.23 -17.60 14.48
C PRO A 72 0.71 -17.54 13.05
N ASN A 73 -0.61 -17.37 12.87
CA ASN A 73 -1.23 -17.22 11.54
C ASN A 73 -0.79 -15.93 10.81
N ILE A 74 -0.34 -14.90 11.53
CA ILE A 74 0.24 -13.70 10.92
C ILE A 74 1.56 -14.07 10.25
N ARG A 75 2.34 -14.95 10.87
CA ARG A 75 3.67 -15.34 10.39
C ARG A 75 3.63 -16.35 9.24
N LEU A 76 2.54 -17.12 9.13
CA LEU A 76 2.36 -18.09 8.06
C LEU A 76 2.14 -17.37 6.71
N PRO A 77 3.02 -17.52 5.68
CA PRO A 77 2.85 -16.84 4.41
C PRO A 77 1.53 -17.16 3.70
N TYR A 78 1.14 -18.44 3.66
CA TYR A 78 -0.16 -18.86 3.11
C TYR A 78 -1.33 -18.18 3.81
N GLY A 79 -1.21 -17.85 5.10
CA GLY A 79 -2.19 -17.10 5.88
C GLY A 79 -2.45 -15.67 5.33
N ALA A 80 -1.49 -15.07 4.64
CA ALA A 80 -1.67 -13.77 3.98
C ALA A 80 -2.81 -13.77 2.94
N THR A 81 -3.12 -14.94 2.39
CA THR A 81 -4.15 -15.12 1.38
C THR A 81 -5.54 -15.35 2.00
N PHE A 82 -5.61 -16.12 3.09
CA PHE A 82 -6.87 -16.67 3.59
C PHE A 82 -7.25 -16.23 5.01
N ALA A 83 -6.28 -15.74 5.79
CA ALA A 83 -6.48 -15.47 7.21
C ALA A 83 -6.31 -13.99 7.58
N LEU A 84 -6.91 -13.08 6.78
CA LEU A 84 -6.95 -11.68 7.20
C LEU A 84 -7.67 -11.57 8.54
N ASN A 85 -6.91 -11.31 9.60
CA ASN A 85 -7.47 -11.10 10.92
C ASN A 85 -8.09 -9.70 10.98
N THR A 86 -9.41 -9.62 10.79
CA THR A 86 -10.16 -8.35 10.80
C THR A 86 -10.08 -7.62 12.14
N SER A 87 -9.75 -8.31 13.25
CA SER A 87 -9.54 -7.67 14.55
C SER A 87 -8.29 -6.79 14.62
N LEU A 88 -7.44 -6.85 13.60
CA LEU A 88 -6.26 -6.00 13.43
C LEU A 88 -6.50 -4.80 12.50
N LEU A 89 -7.75 -4.57 12.14
CA LEU A 89 -8.17 -3.45 11.29
C LEU A 89 -9.07 -2.51 12.07
N TRP A 90 -9.15 -1.27 11.61
CA TRP A 90 -10.24 -0.38 11.98
C TRP A 90 -11.54 -0.97 11.44
N SER A 91 -12.42 -1.41 12.33
CA SER A 91 -13.59 -2.23 11.97
C SER A 91 -14.71 -1.43 11.30
N ASP A 92 -14.73 -0.13 11.51
CA ASP A 92 -15.80 0.81 11.15
C ASP A 92 -15.43 1.75 9.99
N TYR A 93 -14.27 1.53 9.36
CA TYR A 93 -13.85 2.32 8.20
C TYR A 93 -14.53 1.79 6.94
N ILE A 94 -15.66 2.40 6.61
CA ILE A 94 -16.45 2.10 5.40
C ILE A 94 -16.41 3.33 4.50
N CYS A 95 -16.12 3.14 3.20
CA CYS A 95 -16.15 4.26 2.27
C CYS A 95 -17.58 4.77 2.06
N GLN A 96 -17.69 6.02 1.66
CA GLN A 96 -18.96 6.60 1.24
C GLN A 96 -19.46 5.89 -0.03
N PRO A 97 -20.76 5.93 -0.34
CA PRO A 97 -21.30 5.39 -1.58
C PRO A 97 -20.54 5.94 -2.79
N GLU A 98 -20.08 5.04 -3.68
CA GLU A 98 -19.34 5.37 -4.89
C GLU A 98 -20.28 5.46 -6.10
N PRO A 99 -20.59 6.67 -6.62
CA PRO A 99 -21.64 6.83 -7.64
C PRO A 99 -21.35 6.05 -8.92
N ALA A 100 -20.10 6.03 -9.39
CA ALA A 100 -19.73 5.29 -10.60
C ALA A 100 -19.77 3.76 -10.42
N LEU A 101 -19.94 3.27 -9.19
CA LEU A 101 -20.00 1.87 -8.80
C LEU A 101 -21.36 1.51 -8.18
N ASN A 102 -22.45 2.03 -8.75
CA ASN A 102 -23.84 1.79 -8.31
C ASN A 102 -24.11 2.17 -6.85
N ASN A 103 -23.46 3.23 -6.35
CA ASN A 103 -23.56 3.67 -4.96
C ASN A 103 -23.25 2.59 -3.91
N LYS A 104 -22.46 1.59 -4.27
CA LYS A 104 -21.99 0.58 -3.32
C LYS A 104 -20.95 1.18 -2.35
N THR A 105 -20.81 0.53 -1.21
CA THR A 105 -19.81 0.85 -0.18
C THR A 105 -18.90 -0.36 0.05
N TRP A 106 -17.68 -0.11 0.49
CA TRP A 106 -16.69 -1.15 0.81
C TRP A 106 -16.01 -0.86 2.14
N ASN A 107 -15.62 -1.92 2.83
CA ASN A 107 -14.72 -1.79 3.98
C ASN A 107 -13.34 -1.33 3.51
N THR A 108 -12.90 -0.19 4.02
CA THR A 108 -11.54 0.32 3.81
C THR A 108 -10.60 -0.34 4.80
N ARG A 109 -9.73 -1.22 4.31
CA ARG A 109 -8.83 -2.02 5.14
C ARG A 109 -7.65 -1.17 5.62
N VAL A 110 -7.74 -0.67 6.83
CA VAL A 110 -6.68 0.11 7.48
C VAL A 110 -6.22 -0.64 8.72
N ALA A 111 -4.93 -0.94 8.79
CA ALA A 111 -4.37 -1.69 9.92
C ALA A 111 -4.40 -0.88 11.23
N GLN A 112 -4.70 -1.57 12.33
CA GLN A 112 -4.65 -1.07 13.69
C GLN A 112 -3.83 -2.06 14.54
N VAL A 113 -2.53 -2.11 14.27
CA VAL A 113 -1.59 -3.06 14.87
C VAL A 113 -0.16 -2.52 14.74
N LEU A 114 0.70 -2.80 15.71
CA LEU A 114 2.12 -2.46 15.64
C LEU A 114 2.80 -3.18 14.45
N GLY A 115 3.37 -2.41 13.54
CA GLY A 115 3.86 -2.85 12.23
C GLY A 115 2.94 -2.43 11.07
N GLY A 116 1.75 -1.91 11.39
CA GLY A 116 0.80 -1.37 10.41
C GLY A 116 0.41 -2.34 9.31
N GLY A 117 0.23 -1.82 8.10
CA GLY A 117 -0.21 -2.60 6.92
C GLY A 117 0.67 -3.80 6.58
N SER A 118 1.96 -3.79 6.94
CA SER A 118 2.87 -4.92 6.68
C SER A 118 2.51 -6.20 7.43
N VAL A 119 1.75 -6.10 8.53
CA VAL A 119 1.28 -7.24 9.31
C VAL A 119 0.12 -7.98 8.64
N VAL A 120 -0.70 -7.25 7.86
CA VAL A 120 -1.98 -7.75 7.33
C VAL A 120 -2.05 -7.84 5.81
N ASN A 121 -1.02 -7.39 5.09
CA ASN A 121 -0.97 -7.36 3.63
C ASN A 121 -0.69 -8.74 2.98
N GLY A 122 -0.71 -8.78 1.63
CA GLY A 122 -0.44 -9.98 0.83
C GLY A 122 1.04 -10.33 0.67
N MET A 123 1.96 -9.61 1.32
CA MET A 123 3.41 -9.83 1.36
C MET A 123 4.18 -9.54 0.05
N MET A 124 3.53 -9.22 -1.05
CA MET A 124 4.22 -8.96 -2.32
C MET A 124 5.16 -7.75 -2.18
N TYR A 125 6.41 -7.90 -2.64
CA TYR A 125 7.41 -6.85 -2.63
C TYR A 125 7.90 -6.57 -4.06
N ASP A 126 7.35 -5.56 -4.66
CA ASP A 126 7.64 -5.07 -5.99
C ASP A 126 7.85 -3.55 -5.94
N ARG A 127 8.66 -3.02 -6.83
CA ARG A 127 8.96 -1.58 -6.93
C ARG A 127 8.37 -1.04 -8.22
N GLY A 128 7.91 0.20 -8.18
CA GLY A 128 7.51 0.95 -9.37
C GLY A 128 8.68 1.19 -10.32
N SER A 129 8.36 1.63 -11.53
CA SER A 129 9.38 1.97 -12.51
C SER A 129 10.12 3.27 -12.14
N ALA A 130 11.35 3.42 -12.63
CA ALA A 130 12.12 4.66 -12.49
C ALA A 130 11.33 5.88 -13.00
N ALA A 131 10.61 5.73 -14.12
CA ALA A 131 9.81 6.81 -14.70
C ALA A 131 8.72 7.35 -13.75
N GLU A 132 8.20 6.52 -12.85
CA GLU A 132 7.17 6.92 -11.89
C GLU A 132 7.73 7.72 -10.71
N TYR A 133 8.93 7.38 -10.25
CA TYR A 133 9.63 8.16 -9.24
C TYR A 133 10.20 9.46 -9.83
N ASP A 134 10.73 9.43 -11.06
CA ASP A 134 11.16 10.63 -11.78
C ASP A 134 9.99 11.58 -12.03
N ALA A 135 8.76 11.05 -12.13
CA ALA A 135 7.54 11.84 -12.16
C ALA A 135 7.30 12.60 -10.84
N TRP A 136 7.65 12.03 -9.67
CA TRP A 136 7.58 12.76 -8.39
C TRP A 136 8.55 13.95 -8.38
N GLU A 137 9.76 13.76 -8.89
CA GLU A 137 10.74 14.85 -9.02
C GLU A 137 10.27 15.92 -10.02
N THR A 138 9.69 15.52 -11.14
CA THR A 138 9.08 16.42 -12.13
C THR A 138 7.97 17.28 -11.53
N LEU A 139 7.25 16.80 -10.53
CA LEU A 139 6.23 17.53 -9.78
C LEU A 139 6.81 18.51 -8.74
N GLY A 140 8.13 18.69 -8.67
CA GLY A 140 8.81 19.64 -7.81
C GLY A 140 9.42 19.04 -6.53
N ASN A 141 9.55 17.73 -6.45
CA ASN A 141 10.14 17.06 -5.29
C ASN A 141 11.59 16.67 -5.57
N GLU A 142 12.51 17.60 -5.43
CA GLU A 142 13.94 17.41 -5.64
C GLU A 142 14.48 16.21 -4.85
N ASP A 143 15.34 15.39 -5.48
CA ASP A 143 15.92 14.15 -4.93
C ASP A 143 14.91 13.02 -4.62
N TRP A 144 13.65 13.12 -5.08
CA TRP A 144 12.67 12.03 -4.96
C TRP A 144 12.47 11.24 -6.27
N GLY A 145 13.27 11.52 -7.30
CA GLY A 145 13.40 10.69 -8.49
C GLY A 145 14.04 9.33 -8.17
N TRP A 146 14.09 8.44 -9.17
CA TRP A 146 14.62 7.10 -8.99
C TRP A 146 16.02 7.07 -8.37
N PRO A 147 17.01 7.84 -8.82
CA PRO A 147 18.33 7.85 -8.21
C PRO A 147 18.31 8.22 -6.73
N GLY A 148 17.44 9.16 -6.36
CA GLY A 148 17.33 9.68 -4.99
C GLY A 148 16.66 8.72 -4.02
N ILE A 149 15.74 7.85 -4.49
CA ILE A 149 15.02 6.89 -3.63
C ILE A 149 15.58 5.47 -3.71
N TYR A 150 16.23 5.08 -4.81
CA TYR A 150 16.68 3.70 -5.05
C TYR A 150 17.62 3.18 -3.96
N ARG A 151 18.56 3.99 -3.51
CA ARG A 151 19.49 3.64 -2.43
C ARG A 151 18.78 3.28 -1.12
N PHE A 152 17.58 3.83 -0.89
CA PHE A 152 16.80 3.55 0.33
C PHE A 152 15.99 2.25 0.21
N PHE A 153 15.59 1.86 -1.00
CA PHE A 153 15.10 0.50 -1.24
C PHE A 153 16.17 -0.54 -0.91
N GLN A 154 17.41 -0.31 -1.35
CA GLN A 154 18.53 -1.20 -1.04
C GLN A 154 18.84 -1.19 0.46
N LYS A 155 18.91 -0.02 1.09
CA LYS A 155 19.22 0.12 2.52
C LYS A 155 18.24 -0.65 3.42
N GLY A 156 16.96 -0.70 3.06
CA GLY A 156 15.91 -1.34 3.85
C GLY A 156 15.83 -2.86 3.70
N THR A 157 16.41 -3.47 2.66
CA THR A 157 16.10 -4.85 2.26
C THR A 157 17.32 -5.74 2.09
N GLU A 158 17.14 -7.04 2.34
CA GLU A 158 18.05 -8.12 1.96
C GLU A 158 17.26 -9.20 1.24
N LEU A 159 17.68 -9.57 0.02
CA LEU A 159 17.12 -10.68 -0.71
C LEU A 159 17.90 -11.95 -0.46
N ILE A 160 17.19 -13.01 -0.09
CA ILE A 160 17.71 -14.36 0.00
C ILE A 160 17.18 -15.12 -1.22
N PRO A 161 18.04 -15.42 -2.23
CA PRO A 161 17.59 -16.04 -3.46
C PRO A 161 17.11 -17.47 -3.22
N PRO A 162 16.10 -17.95 -3.98
CA PRO A 162 15.65 -19.33 -3.87
C PRO A 162 16.72 -20.32 -4.35
N PRO A 163 16.62 -21.62 -3.98
CA PRO A 163 17.56 -22.65 -4.39
C PRO A 163 17.77 -22.70 -5.90
N LYS A 164 19.01 -22.99 -6.34
CA LYS A 164 19.35 -23.04 -7.77
C LYS A 164 18.46 -24.01 -8.55
N ALA A 165 18.17 -25.17 -7.99
CA ALA A 165 17.31 -26.16 -8.64
C ALA A 165 15.93 -25.60 -8.97
N LEU A 166 15.30 -24.87 -8.06
CA LEU A 166 14.01 -24.22 -8.27
C LEU A 166 14.12 -23.11 -9.34
N ARG A 167 15.19 -22.33 -9.30
CA ARG A 167 15.43 -21.27 -10.29
C ARG A 167 15.56 -21.84 -11.70
N ASP A 168 16.30 -22.92 -11.84
CA ASP A 168 16.50 -23.61 -13.12
C ASP A 168 15.18 -24.22 -13.62
N GLU A 169 14.41 -24.86 -12.73
CA GLU A 169 13.16 -25.52 -13.07
C GLU A 169 12.07 -24.55 -13.56
N PHE A 170 11.92 -23.42 -12.88
CA PHE A 170 10.86 -22.43 -13.16
C PHE A 170 11.37 -21.19 -13.92
N ASN A 171 12.64 -21.19 -14.33
CA ASN A 171 13.30 -20.05 -14.95
C ASN A 171 13.12 -18.76 -14.10
N ILE A 172 13.34 -18.88 -12.79
CA ILE A 172 13.25 -17.75 -11.87
C ILE A 172 14.51 -16.91 -12.02
N THR A 173 14.35 -15.73 -12.59
CA THR A 173 15.40 -14.73 -12.73
C THR A 173 15.22 -13.66 -11.65
N ILE A 174 16.32 -13.27 -11.00
CA ILE A 174 16.34 -12.20 -10.02
C ILE A 174 17.78 -11.69 -9.89
N ASP A 175 17.96 -10.39 -9.78
CA ASP A 175 19.29 -9.77 -9.61
C ASP A 175 19.47 -9.29 -8.17
N VAL A 176 20.28 -10.00 -7.40
CA VAL A 176 20.56 -9.67 -6.00
C VAL A 176 21.20 -8.29 -5.81
N ALA A 177 21.84 -7.73 -6.86
CA ALA A 177 22.44 -6.41 -6.81
C ALA A 177 21.42 -5.27 -6.65
N ASN A 178 20.13 -5.53 -6.95
CA ASN A 178 19.06 -4.57 -6.70
C ASN A 178 18.67 -4.46 -5.21
N TYR A 179 19.23 -5.30 -4.35
CA TYR A 179 18.94 -5.35 -2.92
C TYR A 179 20.20 -5.10 -2.11
N GLY A 180 20.07 -4.80 -0.83
CA GLY A 180 21.20 -4.58 0.06
C GLY A 180 21.30 -5.67 1.12
N GLN A 181 21.68 -5.25 2.33
CA GLN A 181 21.76 -6.08 3.54
C GLN A 181 20.89 -5.50 4.66
N GLY A 182 19.72 -4.99 4.28
CA GLY A 182 18.81 -4.33 5.20
C GLY A 182 18.10 -5.29 6.16
N PRO A 183 17.37 -4.73 7.13
CA PRO A 183 16.70 -5.54 8.15
C PRO A 183 15.51 -6.34 7.61
N LEU A 184 14.81 -5.85 6.57
CA LEU A 184 13.69 -6.57 5.98
C LEU A 184 14.18 -7.68 5.06
N LYS A 185 13.89 -8.94 5.42
CA LYS A 185 14.24 -10.11 4.61
C LYS A 185 13.17 -10.37 3.57
N LEU A 186 13.64 -10.64 2.36
CA LEU A 186 12.82 -10.93 1.19
C LEU A 186 13.18 -12.31 0.64
N GLY A 187 12.18 -13.05 0.14
CA GLY A 187 12.38 -14.34 -0.48
C GLY A 187 11.27 -14.73 -1.44
N ILE A 188 11.59 -15.64 -2.34
CA ILE A 188 10.63 -16.33 -3.17
C ILE A 188 10.36 -17.69 -2.51
N SER A 189 9.09 -18.10 -2.46
CA SER A 189 8.70 -19.43 -1.95
C SER A 189 9.52 -20.52 -2.64
N ASP A 190 9.98 -21.48 -1.88
CA ASP A 190 10.70 -22.67 -2.37
C ASP A 190 9.79 -23.69 -3.07
N PHE A 191 8.51 -23.41 -3.14
CA PHE A 191 7.49 -24.19 -3.84
C PHE A 191 6.78 -23.33 -4.90
N GLN A 192 6.60 -23.91 -6.10
CA GLN A 192 5.81 -23.30 -7.17
C GLN A 192 4.88 -24.35 -7.79
N TYR A 193 3.63 -23.96 -8.08
CA TYR A 193 2.71 -24.84 -8.80
C TYR A 193 3.14 -25.03 -10.26
N PRO A 194 3.09 -26.29 -10.80
CA PRO A 194 3.64 -26.60 -12.13
C PRO A 194 3.11 -25.74 -13.26
N ASP A 195 1.79 -25.46 -13.25
CA ASP A 195 1.09 -24.79 -14.35
C ASP A 195 1.45 -23.30 -14.50
N ILE A 196 2.16 -22.72 -13.52
CA ILE A 196 2.67 -21.35 -13.66
C ILE A 196 3.56 -21.19 -14.90
N LYS A 197 4.22 -22.26 -15.35
CA LYS A 197 5.06 -22.28 -16.57
C LYS A 197 4.24 -21.94 -17.82
N SER A 198 3.01 -22.44 -17.92
CA SER A 198 2.10 -22.18 -19.04
C SER A 198 1.60 -20.73 -19.05
N TYR A 199 1.24 -20.20 -17.88
CA TYR A 199 0.85 -18.78 -17.77
C TYR A 199 2.01 -17.85 -18.11
N TRP A 200 3.21 -18.19 -17.67
CA TRP A 200 4.43 -17.45 -18.01
C TRP A 200 4.70 -17.46 -19.50
N ALA A 201 4.58 -18.63 -20.14
CA ALA A 201 4.72 -18.78 -21.59
C ALA A 201 3.66 -18.00 -22.36
N ALA A 202 2.42 -17.92 -21.87
CA ALA A 202 1.35 -17.17 -22.50
C ALA A 202 1.62 -15.65 -22.48
N PHE A 203 2.07 -15.08 -21.36
CA PHE A 203 2.48 -13.66 -21.32
C PHE A 203 3.62 -13.39 -22.30
N LYS A 204 4.63 -14.26 -22.35
CA LYS A 204 5.73 -14.17 -23.32
C LYS A 204 5.22 -14.29 -24.76
N GLY A 205 4.32 -15.23 -25.03
CA GLY A 205 3.72 -15.43 -26.35
C GLY A 205 2.84 -14.26 -26.79
N GLN A 206 2.24 -13.52 -25.85
CA GLN A 206 1.48 -12.30 -26.12
C GLN A 206 2.39 -11.09 -26.43
N GLY A 207 3.69 -11.19 -26.16
CA GLY A 207 4.66 -10.12 -26.43
C GLY A 207 5.12 -9.39 -25.19
N ALA A 208 4.61 -9.75 -23.99
CA ALA A 208 5.05 -9.12 -22.76
C ALA A 208 6.57 -9.31 -22.56
N ARG A 209 7.24 -8.26 -22.16
CA ARG A 209 8.67 -8.29 -21.83
C ARG A 209 8.86 -9.20 -20.60
N MET A 210 9.82 -10.13 -20.71
CA MET A 210 10.24 -11.00 -19.61
C MET A 210 11.44 -10.36 -18.93
N LEU A 211 11.24 -9.83 -17.73
CA LEU A 211 12.27 -9.06 -17.02
C LEU A 211 13.16 -10.00 -16.19
N VAL A 212 14.44 -9.65 -16.08
CA VAL A 212 15.36 -10.35 -15.17
C VAL A 212 14.99 -10.06 -13.71
N ASP A 213 14.69 -8.81 -13.39
CA ASP A 213 14.25 -8.39 -12.06
C ASP A 213 13.42 -7.11 -12.20
N GLY A 214 12.13 -7.19 -11.91
CA GLY A 214 11.22 -6.04 -11.95
C GLY A 214 11.50 -4.98 -10.88
N ASN A 215 12.37 -5.26 -9.91
CA ASN A 215 12.77 -4.31 -8.87
C ASN A 215 13.98 -3.44 -9.23
N SER A 216 14.44 -3.52 -10.48
CA SER A 216 15.58 -2.75 -10.99
C SER A 216 15.28 -1.29 -11.36
N GLY A 217 14.00 -0.87 -11.31
CA GLY A 217 13.51 0.40 -11.86
C GLY A 217 12.90 0.25 -13.25
N ASP A 218 12.80 -0.96 -13.76
CA ASP A 218 12.05 -1.33 -14.96
C ASP A 218 11.11 -2.48 -14.60
N ASN A 219 9.88 -2.14 -14.25
CA ASN A 219 8.83 -3.12 -13.92
C ASN A 219 7.85 -3.38 -15.07
N ALA A 220 8.00 -2.70 -16.22
CA ALA A 220 7.09 -2.85 -17.35
C ALA A 220 7.34 -4.17 -18.09
N GLY A 221 6.61 -5.20 -17.71
CA GLY A 221 6.70 -6.58 -18.21
C GLY A 221 6.31 -7.59 -17.13
N ALA A 222 6.55 -8.87 -17.42
CA ALA A 222 6.36 -9.95 -16.47
C ALA A 222 7.67 -10.27 -15.73
N SER A 223 7.59 -10.42 -14.41
CA SER A 223 8.74 -10.67 -13.54
C SER A 223 8.40 -11.54 -12.35
N TRP A 224 9.40 -12.24 -11.84
CA TRP A 224 9.36 -12.83 -10.52
C TRP A 224 9.61 -11.77 -9.47
N TYR A 225 8.79 -11.77 -8.41
CA TYR A 225 8.91 -10.83 -7.30
C TYR A 225 9.00 -11.55 -5.97
N PRO A 226 9.86 -11.12 -5.06
CA PRO A 226 9.91 -11.70 -3.72
C PRO A 226 8.71 -11.30 -2.88
N ASN A 227 8.44 -12.08 -1.86
CA ASN A 227 7.57 -11.70 -0.76
C ASN A 227 8.40 -11.17 0.42
N THR A 228 7.77 -10.40 1.31
CA THR A 228 8.35 -10.05 2.61
C THR A 228 8.33 -11.30 3.52
N MET A 229 9.25 -12.22 3.26
CA MET A 229 9.42 -13.50 3.91
C MET A 229 10.90 -13.79 4.11
N ASP A 230 11.29 -14.28 5.28
CA ASP A 230 12.63 -14.84 5.48
C ASP A 230 12.61 -16.33 5.09
N PRO A 231 13.24 -16.73 3.98
CA PRO A 231 13.24 -18.14 3.55
C PRO A 231 13.93 -19.09 4.54
N ARG A 232 14.78 -18.56 5.43
CA ARG A 232 15.46 -19.38 6.46
C ARG A 232 14.51 -19.85 7.56
N THR A 233 13.44 -19.08 7.79
CA THR A 233 12.41 -19.40 8.78
C THR A 233 11.07 -19.76 8.15
N GLY A 234 10.91 -19.57 6.84
CA GLY A 234 9.65 -19.76 6.12
C GLY A 234 8.53 -18.84 6.60
N GLU A 235 8.85 -17.73 7.27
CA GLU A 235 7.87 -16.87 7.93
C GLU A 235 7.80 -15.47 7.32
N ARG A 236 6.59 -14.87 7.37
CA ARG A 236 6.39 -13.45 7.05
C ARG A 236 7.38 -12.58 7.81
N GLN A 237 7.95 -11.62 7.10
CA GLN A 237 8.61 -10.45 7.66
C GLN A 237 7.66 -9.24 7.59
N HIS A 238 7.71 -8.39 8.62
CA HIS A 238 6.97 -7.14 8.66
C HIS A 238 7.73 -6.09 9.48
N ALA A 239 7.29 -4.84 9.42
CA ALA A 239 8.04 -3.71 9.99
C ALA A 239 8.32 -3.86 11.50
N ARG A 240 7.42 -4.46 12.28
CA ARG A 240 7.67 -4.72 13.70
C ARG A 240 8.87 -5.66 13.88
N LEU A 241 8.87 -6.83 13.21
CA LEU A 241 9.97 -7.80 13.31
C LEU A 241 11.31 -7.22 12.82
N ALA A 242 11.27 -6.49 11.70
CA ALA A 242 12.48 -5.99 11.06
C ALA A 242 13.08 -4.75 11.78
N TYR A 243 12.24 -3.85 12.31
CA TYR A 243 12.71 -2.55 12.79
C TYR A 243 12.42 -2.25 14.26
N TYR A 244 11.54 -3.00 14.93
CA TYR A 244 11.22 -2.75 16.33
C TYR A 244 11.72 -3.87 17.26
N ASP A 245 11.36 -5.12 17.00
CA ASP A 245 11.67 -6.22 17.94
C ASP A 245 13.18 -6.36 18.20
N THR A 246 14.01 -6.03 17.21
CA THR A 246 15.49 -6.03 17.32
C THR A 246 16.07 -4.92 18.20
N ILE A 247 15.26 -3.91 18.54
CA ILE A 247 15.69 -2.72 19.30
C ILE A 247 14.76 -2.39 20.47
N ALA A 248 13.84 -3.28 20.81
CA ALA A 248 12.83 -3.06 21.84
C ALA A 248 13.44 -2.75 23.23
N ASP A 249 14.68 -3.17 23.46
CA ASP A 249 15.41 -2.94 24.70
C ASP A 249 16.15 -1.59 24.76
N ARG A 250 16.16 -0.79 23.68
CA ARG A 250 16.77 0.54 23.72
C ARG A 250 16.09 1.43 24.75
N SER A 251 16.86 1.96 25.70
CA SER A 251 16.36 2.79 26.79
C SER A 251 15.80 4.15 26.35
N ASN A 252 16.13 4.58 25.15
CA ASN A 252 15.72 5.84 24.54
C ASN A 252 14.54 5.70 23.57
N LEU A 253 13.97 4.49 23.40
CA LEU A 253 12.76 4.21 22.63
C LEU A 253 11.62 3.80 23.55
N HIS A 254 10.46 4.45 23.41
CA HIS A 254 9.23 4.07 24.11
C HIS A 254 8.09 3.91 23.10
N VAL A 255 7.24 2.92 23.31
CA VAL A 255 6.07 2.66 22.45
C VAL A 255 4.82 2.59 23.34
N LEU A 256 3.84 3.42 23.04
CA LEU A 256 2.51 3.37 23.63
C LEU A 256 1.59 2.63 22.67
N LEU A 257 1.10 1.48 23.09
CA LEU A 257 0.13 0.67 22.36
C LEU A 257 -1.29 1.02 22.79
N GLU A 258 -2.27 0.67 21.94
CA GLU A 258 -3.70 0.89 22.22
C GLU A 258 -4.01 2.33 22.64
N THR A 259 -3.25 3.27 22.06
CA THR A 259 -3.29 4.70 22.39
C THR A 259 -3.58 5.50 21.13
N VAL A 260 -4.72 6.19 21.10
CA VAL A 260 -5.18 6.99 19.95
C VAL A 260 -4.71 8.43 20.09
N ALA A 261 -4.07 8.96 19.03
CA ALA A 261 -3.78 10.38 18.92
C ALA A 261 -5.06 11.14 18.53
N ASN A 262 -5.47 12.10 19.36
CA ASN A 262 -6.71 12.85 19.18
C ASN A 262 -6.47 14.23 18.55
N GLU A 263 -5.39 14.92 18.94
CA GLU A 263 -5.13 16.30 18.56
C GLU A 263 -3.64 16.62 18.67
N LEU A 264 -3.12 17.45 17.77
CA LEU A 264 -1.82 18.08 17.89
C LEU A 264 -1.90 19.31 18.79
N VAL A 265 -0.88 19.53 19.61
CA VAL A 265 -0.79 20.68 20.50
C VAL A 265 0.16 21.70 19.90
N PHE A 266 -0.29 22.94 19.79
CA PHE A 266 0.45 24.03 19.18
C PHE A 266 0.69 25.19 20.15
N ASP A 267 1.81 25.90 19.95
CA ASP A 267 2.03 27.27 20.38
C ASP A 267 2.14 28.18 19.16
N LEU A 268 2.11 29.48 19.37
CA LEU A 268 2.47 30.45 18.34
C LEU A 268 3.90 30.97 18.56
N ASN A 269 4.70 31.05 17.51
CA ASN A 269 5.98 31.73 17.57
C ASN A 269 5.82 33.27 17.52
N SER A 270 6.92 34.01 17.60
CA SER A 270 6.94 35.48 17.54
C SER A 270 6.35 36.03 16.22
N SER A 271 6.36 35.25 15.15
CA SER A 271 5.77 35.57 13.84
C SER A 271 4.32 35.07 13.69
N LYS A 272 3.68 34.63 14.78
CA LYS A 272 2.33 34.05 14.82
C LYS A 272 2.16 32.77 13.97
N ARG A 273 3.25 32.07 13.66
CA ARG A 273 3.18 30.74 13.02
C ARG A 273 2.91 29.67 14.07
N LEU A 274 2.21 28.61 13.67
CA LEU A 274 1.99 27.42 14.49
C LEU A 274 3.32 26.69 14.72
N VAL A 275 3.59 26.34 15.96
CA VAL A 275 4.74 25.50 16.37
C VAL A 275 4.20 24.28 17.08
N THR A 276 4.42 23.10 16.54
CA THR A 276 3.96 21.86 17.16
C THR A 276 4.76 21.57 18.44
N ARG A 277 4.05 21.33 19.54
CA ARG A 277 4.63 21.08 20.88
C ARG A 277 4.38 19.67 21.39
N GLY A 278 3.46 18.93 20.80
CA GLY A 278 3.14 17.60 21.26
C GLY A 278 1.84 17.06 20.69
N VAL A 279 1.37 16.00 21.32
CA VAL A 279 0.18 15.25 20.92
C VAL A 279 -0.65 14.94 22.14
N LYS A 280 -1.96 15.22 22.07
CA LYS A 280 -2.96 14.78 23.03
C LYS A 280 -3.48 13.40 22.60
N VAL A 281 -3.47 12.46 23.53
CA VAL A 281 -3.81 11.05 23.26
C VAL A 281 -4.84 10.54 24.22
N THR A 282 -5.52 9.44 23.86
CA THR A 282 -6.41 8.69 24.74
C THR A 282 -5.98 7.22 24.78
N ASP A 283 -5.74 6.69 25.96
CA ASP A 283 -5.56 5.26 26.19
C ASP A 283 -6.91 4.54 26.01
N LYS A 284 -6.96 3.57 25.10
CA LYS A 284 -8.21 2.85 24.74
C LYS A 284 -8.74 1.96 25.87
N LYS A 285 -7.87 1.52 26.79
CA LYS A 285 -8.25 0.61 27.88
C LYS A 285 -8.83 1.38 29.05
N THR A 286 -8.21 2.52 29.41
CA THR A 286 -8.59 3.29 30.58
C THR A 286 -9.49 4.47 30.26
N GLY A 287 -9.50 4.94 29.02
CA GLY A 287 -10.14 6.20 28.61
C GLY A 287 -9.38 7.44 29.08
N GLU A 288 -8.23 7.28 29.72
CA GLU A 288 -7.42 8.40 30.22
C GLU A 288 -6.84 9.21 29.04
N THR A 289 -6.96 10.51 29.17
CA THR A 289 -6.40 11.46 28.20
C THR A 289 -5.13 12.10 28.74
N LYS A 290 -4.07 12.11 27.93
CA LYS A 290 -2.78 12.69 28.29
C LYS A 290 -2.17 13.48 27.15
N THR A 291 -1.36 14.49 27.46
CA THR A 291 -0.54 15.23 26.50
C THR A 291 0.92 14.86 26.65
N TRP A 292 1.52 14.40 25.54
CA TRP A 292 2.95 14.18 25.43
C TRP A 292 3.58 15.34 24.65
N ARG A 293 4.75 15.82 25.09
CA ARG A 293 5.43 16.97 24.50
C ARG A 293 6.66 16.57 23.71
N ALA A 294 6.86 17.22 22.54
CA ALA A 294 8.04 17.08 21.71
C ALA A 294 8.94 18.32 21.82
N LYS A 295 10.22 18.13 22.10
CA LYS A 295 11.21 19.21 22.11
C LYS A 295 11.59 19.63 20.69
N ARG A 296 11.80 18.63 19.82
CA ARG A 296 12.30 18.82 18.46
C ARG A 296 11.19 18.77 17.43
N GLU A 297 10.49 17.64 17.33
CA GLU A 297 9.55 17.42 16.23
C GLU A 297 8.47 16.39 16.57
N VAL A 298 7.27 16.59 16.06
CA VAL A 298 6.22 15.57 15.94
C VAL A 298 6.21 15.08 14.49
N ILE A 299 6.25 13.75 14.31
CA ILE A 299 6.36 13.08 13.02
C ILE A 299 5.08 12.27 12.81
N LEU A 300 4.27 12.63 11.81
CA LEU A 300 3.05 11.92 11.48
C LEU A 300 3.36 10.72 10.59
N ALA A 301 2.91 9.55 11.03
CA ALA A 301 3.07 8.25 10.37
C ALA A 301 1.79 7.39 10.51
N ALA A 302 0.62 8.05 10.65
CA ALA A 302 -0.65 7.39 10.91
C ALA A 302 -1.35 6.85 9.64
N GLY A 303 -0.72 7.00 8.47
CA GLY A 303 -1.17 6.51 7.18
C GLY A 303 -2.15 7.45 6.47
N ALA A 304 -2.41 7.14 5.19
CA ALA A 304 -3.17 8.01 4.29
C ALA A 304 -4.60 8.32 4.74
N ILE A 305 -5.16 7.59 5.69
CA ILE A 305 -6.50 7.84 6.21
C ILE A 305 -6.46 8.64 7.52
N ASN A 306 -5.59 8.25 8.46
CA ASN A 306 -5.60 8.84 9.80
C ASN A 306 -4.72 10.09 9.91
N THR A 307 -3.70 10.27 9.08
CA THR A 307 -2.88 11.50 9.08
C THR A 307 -3.71 12.74 8.72
N PRO A 308 -4.47 12.78 7.60
CA PRO A 308 -5.34 13.93 7.34
C PRO A 308 -6.45 14.09 8.39
N LYS A 309 -7.02 12.99 8.92
CA LYS A 309 -7.99 13.05 10.00
C LYS A 309 -7.42 13.76 11.24
N LEU A 310 -6.22 13.38 11.68
CA LEU A 310 -5.57 14.00 12.83
C LEU A 310 -5.26 15.48 12.61
N LEU A 311 -4.81 15.87 11.42
CA LEU A 311 -4.60 17.27 11.06
C LEU A 311 -5.90 18.08 11.14
N GLN A 312 -6.99 17.56 10.56
CA GLN A 312 -8.31 18.19 10.60
C GLN A 312 -8.83 18.32 12.03
N LEU A 313 -8.73 17.26 12.85
CA LEU A 313 -9.08 17.32 14.26
C LEU A 313 -8.26 18.36 15.05
N SER A 314 -7.08 18.68 14.55
CA SER A 314 -6.16 19.66 15.14
C SER A 314 -6.39 21.10 14.65
N GLY A 315 -7.39 21.32 13.77
CA GLY A 315 -7.72 22.62 13.20
C GLY A 315 -6.89 22.99 11.96
N ILE A 316 -6.27 22.00 11.31
CA ILE A 316 -5.49 22.16 10.06
C ILE A 316 -6.20 21.41 8.94
N GLY A 317 -6.74 22.13 7.95
CA GLY A 317 -7.46 21.50 6.85
C GLY A 317 -8.32 22.47 6.05
N PRO A 318 -9.15 21.97 5.13
CA PRO A 318 -10.07 22.80 4.39
C PRO A 318 -11.07 23.48 5.33
N LYS A 319 -11.20 24.81 5.21
CA LYS A 319 -12.04 25.62 6.09
C LYS A 319 -13.48 25.09 6.17
N SER A 320 -14.07 24.75 5.03
CA SER A 320 -15.45 24.24 4.97
C SER A 320 -15.64 22.92 5.73
N VAL A 321 -14.63 22.04 5.74
CA VAL A 321 -14.66 20.77 6.48
C VAL A 321 -14.55 21.01 7.97
N LEU A 322 -13.66 21.89 8.40
CA LEU A 322 -13.44 22.22 9.81
C LEU A 322 -14.66 22.92 10.42
N GLU A 323 -15.18 23.94 9.75
CA GLU A 323 -16.37 24.69 10.19
C GLU A 323 -17.61 23.79 10.29
N ALA A 324 -17.83 22.91 9.30
CA ALA A 324 -18.94 21.95 9.33
C ALA A 324 -18.86 20.99 10.53
N ALA A 325 -17.66 20.66 10.98
CA ALA A 325 -17.41 19.81 12.14
C ALA A 325 -17.33 20.59 13.49
N GLY A 326 -17.50 21.92 13.46
CA GLY A 326 -17.40 22.78 14.65
C GLY A 326 -15.96 22.89 15.21
N ILE A 327 -14.95 22.65 14.35
CA ILE A 327 -13.53 22.75 14.74
C ILE A 327 -12.99 24.13 14.37
N GLU A 328 -12.29 24.76 15.34
CA GLU A 328 -11.62 26.02 15.12
C GLU A 328 -10.57 25.91 14.00
N VAL A 329 -10.62 26.80 13.02
CA VAL A 329 -9.64 26.89 11.93
C VAL A 329 -8.37 27.56 12.44
N LYS A 330 -7.34 26.77 12.71
CA LYS A 330 -6.01 27.26 13.09
C LYS A 330 -5.15 27.56 11.85
N LEU A 331 -5.29 26.72 10.82
CA LEU A 331 -4.64 26.90 9.52
C LEU A 331 -5.53 26.33 8.41
N GLU A 332 -5.98 27.19 7.51
CA GLU A 332 -6.67 26.77 6.29
C GLU A 332 -5.68 26.10 5.32
N HIS A 333 -5.96 24.85 4.94
CA HIS A 333 -5.10 24.07 4.06
C HIS A 333 -5.89 23.06 3.23
N ASP A 334 -6.23 23.40 1.98
CA ASP A 334 -7.07 22.56 1.12
C ASP A 334 -6.44 21.21 0.73
N GLY A 335 -5.11 21.10 0.80
CA GLY A 335 -4.38 19.86 0.49
C GLY A 335 -4.62 18.73 1.51
N VAL A 336 -5.02 19.07 2.75
CA VAL A 336 -5.25 18.07 3.80
C VAL A 336 -6.53 17.29 3.51
N GLY A 337 -6.39 16.01 3.23
CA GLY A 337 -7.47 15.11 2.86
C GLY A 337 -7.79 15.11 1.36
N SER A 338 -7.14 15.94 0.54
CA SER A 338 -7.27 15.97 -0.92
C SER A 338 -6.22 15.08 -1.59
N ASN A 339 -6.31 14.89 -2.92
CA ASN A 339 -5.40 14.05 -3.73
C ASN A 339 -5.39 12.56 -3.36
N PHE A 340 -6.41 12.08 -2.65
CA PHE A 340 -6.52 10.69 -2.25
C PHE A 340 -6.62 9.76 -3.46
N GLN A 341 -5.82 8.70 -3.50
CA GLN A 341 -5.68 7.75 -4.60
C GLN A 341 -5.60 6.32 -4.05
N ASP A 342 -6.04 5.36 -4.85
CA ASP A 342 -5.87 3.93 -4.64
C ASP A 342 -5.88 3.22 -6.00
N HIS A 343 -5.57 1.92 -6.06
CA HIS A 343 -5.67 1.10 -7.26
C HIS A 343 -7.05 0.45 -7.36
N PRO A 344 -7.97 0.94 -8.22
CA PRO A 344 -9.21 0.23 -8.48
C PRO A 344 -8.91 -1.02 -9.31
N TYR A 345 -9.65 -2.10 -9.05
CA TYR A 345 -9.44 -3.36 -9.75
C TYR A 345 -10.73 -4.11 -10.02
N THR A 346 -10.70 -4.97 -11.01
CA THR A 346 -11.73 -5.99 -11.21
C THR A 346 -11.13 -7.38 -11.12
N SER A 347 -11.96 -8.36 -10.75
CA SER A 347 -11.61 -9.77 -10.80
C SER A 347 -12.25 -10.41 -12.03
N MET A 348 -11.42 -11.09 -12.82
CA MET A 348 -11.91 -11.99 -13.87
C MET A 348 -11.88 -13.43 -13.38
N SER A 349 -12.73 -14.27 -13.91
CA SER A 349 -12.75 -15.70 -13.57
C SER A 349 -12.90 -16.55 -14.84
N TYR A 350 -12.21 -17.69 -14.82
CA TYR A 350 -12.28 -18.70 -15.87
C TYR A 350 -12.62 -20.05 -15.27
N GLY A 351 -13.53 -20.80 -15.90
CA GLY A 351 -13.59 -22.24 -15.72
C GLY A 351 -12.39 -22.85 -16.42
N ILE A 352 -11.58 -23.62 -15.72
CA ILE A 352 -10.40 -24.30 -16.24
C ILE A 352 -10.45 -25.78 -15.89
N SER A 353 -9.92 -26.62 -16.80
CA SER A 353 -9.84 -28.07 -16.67
C SER A 353 -8.40 -28.52 -16.87
N ASN A 354 -8.12 -29.79 -16.60
CA ASN A 354 -6.82 -30.42 -16.86
C ASN A 354 -5.64 -29.72 -16.18
N MET A 355 -5.87 -29.07 -15.04
CA MET A 355 -4.77 -28.56 -14.21
C MET A 355 -3.89 -29.69 -13.71
N SER A 356 -2.60 -29.44 -13.62
CA SER A 356 -1.66 -30.36 -12.96
C SER A 356 -2.01 -30.56 -11.48
N THR A 357 -1.53 -31.65 -10.90
CA THR A 357 -1.62 -31.91 -9.48
C THR A 357 -0.19 -31.95 -8.91
N PRO A 358 0.11 -31.18 -7.84
CA PRO A 358 -0.77 -30.24 -7.16
C PRO A 358 -1.02 -28.94 -7.96
N ASN A 359 -2.14 -28.27 -7.65
CA ASN A 359 -2.52 -26.99 -8.20
C ASN A 359 -2.98 -26.05 -7.07
N PRO A 360 -3.27 -24.76 -7.33
CA PRO A 360 -3.62 -23.82 -6.26
C PRO A 360 -4.85 -24.19 -5.42
N THR A 361 -5.75 -25.06 -5.88
CA THR A 361 -6.89 -25.52 -5.08
C THR A 361 -6.55 -26.75 -4.22
N SER A 362 -5.43 -27.43 -4.45
CA SER A 362 -5.07 -28.68 -3.76
C SER A 362 -4.98 -28.51 -2.24
N LEU A 363 -4.53 -27.37 -1.73
CA LEU A 363 -4.51 -27.12 -0.27
C LEU A 363 -5.91 -27.04 0.36
N THR A 364 -6.97 -26.85 -0.42
CA THR A 364 -8.35 -26.75 0.06
C THR A 364 -9.24 -27.92 -0.35
N GLU A 365 -8.87 -28.64 -1.41
CA GLU A 365 -9.69 -29.69 -2.02
C GLU A 365 -9.10 -31.08 -1.85
N ASP A 366 -7.80 -31.20 -1.57
CA ASP A 366 -7.09 -32.46 -1.32
C ASP A 366 -6.57 -32.51 0.13
N PRO A 367 -7.26 -33.24 1.04
CA PRO A 367 -6.88 -33.34 2.44
C PRO A 367 -5.52 -34.01 2.67
N GLU A 368 -5.10 -34.94 1.81
CA GLU A 368 -3.81 -35.64 1.96
C GLU A 368 -2.67 -34.69 1.60
N PHE A 369 -2.81 -33.94 0.50
CA PHE A 369 -1.86 -32.88 0.13
C PHE A 369 -1.77 -31.79 1.22
N ALA A 370 -2.91 -31.34 1.75
CA ALA A 370 -2.95 -30.34 2.80
C ALA A 370 -2.24 -30.82 4.09
N ALA A 371 -2.47 -32.07 4.48
CA ALA A 371 -1.81 -32.68 5.63
C ALA A 371 -0.30 -32.83 5.43
N SER A 372 0.13 -33.28 4.24
CA SER A 372 1.54 -33.36 3.85
C SER A 372 2.23 -32.00 3.87
N ALA A 373 1.60 -30.97 3.27
CA ALA A 373 2.13 -29.61 3.25
C ALA A 373 2.27 -29.02 4.68
N LEU A 374 1.32 -29.33 5.57
CA LEU A 374 1.40 -28.90 6.97
C LEU A 374 2.54 -29.63 7.72
N ALA A 375 2.70 -30.92 7.49
CA ALA A 375 3.79 -31.69 8.09
C ALA A 375 5.16 -31.19 7.62
N GLU A 376 5.32 -30.93 6.32
CA GLU A 376 6.53 -30.35 5.74
C GLU A 376 6.84 -28.98 6.35
N TYR A 377 5.87 -28.06 6.34
CA TYR A 377 6.07 -26.73 6.92
C TYR A 377 6.39 -26.76 8.41
N THR A 378 5.77 -27.68 9.15
CA THR A 378 6.05 -27.86 10.58
C THR A 378 7.48 -28.30 10.83
N ALA A 379 7.97 -29.25 10.03
CA ALA A 379 9.29 -29.87 10.19
C ALA A 379 10.43 -28.98 9.67
N THR A 380 10.24 -28.34 8.52
CA THR A 380 11.33 -27.69 7.76
C THR A 380 11.10 -26.23 7.41
N LYS A 381 9.89 -25.70 7.61
CA LYS A 381 9.48 -24.36 7.22
C LYS A 381 9.56 -24.10 5.70
N THR A 382 9.34 -25.16 4.91
CA THR A 382 9.37 -25.18 3.44
C THR A 382 8.02 -25.62 2.87
N GLY A 383 7.92 -25.65 1.54
CA GLY A 383 6.79 -26.23 0.82
C GLY A 383 5.62 -25.27 0.58
N PRO A 384 4.43 -25.81 0.22
CA PRO A 384 3.31 -25.03 -0.28
C PRO A 384 2.80 -23.94 0.65
N LEU A 385 2.96 -24.09 1.96
CA LEU A 385 2.51 -23.09 2.94
C LEU A 385 3.43 -21.86 3.02
N THR A 386 4.60 -21.88 2.37
CA THR A 386 5.45 -20.69 2.21
C THR A 386 4.98 -19.77 1.08
N GLN A 387 4.04 -20.22 0.23
CA GLN A 387 3.41 -19.36 -0.77
C GLN A 387 2.39 -18.42 -0.13
N ALA A 388 2.58 -17.12 -0.31
CA ALA A 388 1.59 -16.10 0.01
C ALA A 388 0.55 -15.99 -1.13
N ARG A 389 0.55 -14.87 -1.86
CA ARG A 389 -0.32 -14.68 -3.05
C ARG A 389 0.36 -15.01 -4.37
N GLY A 390 1.52 -15.66 -4.32
CA GLY A 390 2.37 -15.97 -5.46
C GLY A 390 3.60 -15.09 -5.51
N ASN A 391 4.43 -15.31 -6.54
CA ASN A 391 5.69 -14.62 -6.75
C ASN A 391 5.83 -14.07 -8.18
N ALA A 392 4.77 -14.09 -8.99
CA ALA A 392 4.82 -13.68 -10.39
C ALA A 392 3.74 -12.65 -10.70
N LEU A 393 4.15 -11.51 -11.26
CA LEU A 393 3.27 -10.42 -11.68
C LEU A 393 3.65 -9.96 -13.09
N ALA A 394 2.68 -9.38 -13.79
CA ALA A 394 2.94 -8.64 -15.03
C ALA A 394 2.39 -7.22 -14.90
N PHE A 395 3.26 -6.23 -15.01
CA PHE A 395 2.90 -4.82 -15.16
C PHE A 395 3.00 -4.43 -16.63
N ILE A 396 1.88 -4.26 -17.29
CA ILE A 396 1.86 -4.03 -18.73
C ILE A 396 1.60 -2.55 -19.02
N PRO A 397 2.41 -1.90 -19.88
CA PRO A 397 2.24 -0.49 -20.22
C PRO A 397 1.06 -0.25 -21.16
N LEU A 398 0.46 0.95 -21.12
CA LEU A 398 -0.71 1.29 -21.95
C LEU A 398 -0.46 1.15 -23.45
N PRO A 399 0.72 1.51 -24.01
CA PRO A 399 1.02 1.26 -25.44
C PRO A 399 0.93 -0.21 -25.86
N GLU A 400 1.13 -1.16 -24.95
CA GLU A 400 0.98 -2.59 -25.22
C GLU A 400 -0.47 -3.05 -25.00
N VAL A 401 -1.14 -2.53 -23.95
CA VAL A 401 -2.54 -2.85 -23.64
C VAL A 401 -3.52 -2.31 -24.70
N ALA A 402 -3.26 -1.13 -25.22
CA ALA A 402 -4.13 -0.39 -26.12
C ALA A 402 -3.34 0.29 -27.25
N PRO A 403 -2.66 -0.48 -28.13
CA PRO A 403 -1.72 0.06 -29.11
C PRO A 403 -2.35 1.05 -30.10
N ASP A 404 -3.62 0.88 -30.42
CA ASP A 404 -4.34 1.72 -31.37
C ASP A 404 -4.93 3.00 -30.75
N SER A 405 -5.01 3.09 -29.40
CA SER A 405 -5.71 4.18 -28.73
C SER A 405 -4.94 4.86 -27.58
N TYR A 406 -3.78 4.37 -27.18
CA TYR A 406 -3.02 4.97 -26.06
C TYR A 406 -2.66 6.44 -26.29
N ALA A 407 -2.34 6.82 -27.54
CA ALA A 407 -1.98 8.18 -27.88
C ALA A 407 -3.20 9.12 -27.78
N ASP A 408 -4.38 8.67 -28.18
CA ASP A 408 -5.63 9.40 -28.04
C ASP A 408 -6.02 9.54 -26.58
N ILE A 409 -5.90 8.48 -25.78
CA ILE A 409 -6.14 8.54 -24.32
C ILE A 409 -5.22 9.59 -23.69
N SER A 410 -3.93 9.55 -23.99
CA SER A 410 -2.96 10.54 -23.49
C SER A 410 -3.30 11.97 -23.89
N SER A 411 -3.72 12.17 -25.15
CA SER A 411 -4.16 13.47 -25.65
C SER A 411 -5.42 13.97 -24.93
N GLN A 412 -6.41 13.08 -24.74
CA GLN A 412 -7.65 13.42 -24.02
C GLN A 412 -7.39 13.82 -22.57
N VAL A 413 -6.42 13.17 -21.87
CA VAL A 413 -6.03 13.59 -20.50
C VAL A 413 -5.56 15.03 -20.47
N ASN A 414 -4.73 15.43 -21.43
CA ASN A 414 -4.24 16.82 -21.53
C ASN A 414 -5.34 17.82 -21.92
N ALA A 415 -6.37 17.37 -22.64
CA ALA A 415 -7.48 18.21 -23.09
C ALA A 415 -8.61 18.37 -22.05
N GLN A 416 -8.62 17.57 -20.96
CA GLN A 416 -9.64 17.69 -19.92
C GLN A 416 -9.55 19.03 -19.19
N ALA A 417 -10.70 19.67 -18.95
CA ALA A 417 -10.77 20.84 -18.07
C ALA A 417 -10.22 20.50 -16.67
N ASN A 418 -9.49 21.44 -16.06
CA ASN A 418 -8.78 21.16 -14.79
C ASN A 418 -9.71 20.69 -13.66
N ASP A 419 -10.96 21.16 -13.63
CA ASP A 419 -11.98 20.80 -12.63
C ASP A 419 -12.87 19.62 -13.01
N ALA A 420 -12.66 19.02 -14.21
CA ALA A 420 -13.47 17.91 -14.69
C ALA A 420 -13.29 16.66 -13.82
N TYR A 421 -14.41 16.01 -13.49
CA TYR A 421 -14.49 14.72 -12.77
C TYR A 421 -13.88 14.73 -11.35
N LEU A 422 -13.75 15.91 -10.73
CA LEU A 422 -13.20 16.07 -9.38
C LEU A 422 -14.30 16.32 -8.33
N PRO A 423 -14.07 15.92 -7.07
CA PRO A 423 -14.91 16.30 -5.94
C PRO A 423 -15.06 17.82 -5.80
N ALA A 424 -16.16 18.26 -5.19
CA ALA A 424 -16.50 19.68 -5.08
C ALA A 424 -15.40 20.54 -4.42
N ILE A 425 -14.70 20.00 -3.43
CA ILE A 425 -13.64 20.70 -2.70
C ILE A 425 -12.48 21.17 -3.60
N TYR A 426 -12.20 20.44 -4.68
CA TYR A 426 -11.15 20.85 -5.63
C TYR A 426 -11.53 22.11 -6.42
N LYS A 427 -12.83 22.24 -6.76
CA LYS A 427 -13.33 23.32 -7.62
C LYS A 427 -13.19 24.69 -6.96
N GLY A 428 -13.18 24.75 -5.64
CA GLY A 428 -12.99 25.96 -4.85
C GLY A 428 -11.53 26.40 -4.68
N SER A 429 -10.56 25.51 -4.96
CA SER A 429 -9.15 25.74 -4.67
C SER A 429 -8.29 25.88 -5.92
N LYS A 430 -7.78 27.07 -6.17
CA LYS A 430 -6.83 27.31 -7.28
C LYS A 430 -5.56 26.47 -7.13
N LYS A 431 -5.07 26.28 -5.90
CA LYS A 431 -3.87 25.47 -5.61
C LYS A 431 -4.10 24.01 -5.98
N LEU A 432 -5.21 23.41 -5.56
CA LEU A 432 -5.54 22.02 -5.91
C LEU A 432 -5.68 21.82 -7.41
N LEU A 433 -6.36 22.77 -8.10
CA LEU A 433 -6.52 22.69 -9.56
C LEU A 433 -5.19 22.82 -10.30
N ALA A 434 -4.26 23.65 -9.82
CA ALA A 434 -2.90 23.75 -10.37
C ALA A 434 -2.13 22.42 -10.20
N GLY A 435 -2.22 21.78 -9.03
CA GLY A 435 -1.63 20.48 -8.77
C GLY A 435 -2.21 19.37 -9.67
N ILE A 436 -3.53 19.33 -9.84
CA ILE A 436 -4.19 18.40 -10.76
C ILE A 436 -3.75 18.60 -12.21
N ALA A 437 -3.65 19.85 -12.66
CA ALA A 437 -3.16 20.15 -14.02
C ALA A 437 -1.72 19.65 -14.24
N ALA A 438 -0.83 19.86 -13.26
CA ALA A 438 0.54 19.35 -13.32
C ALA A 438 0.58 17.81 -13.31
N GLN A 439 -0.21 17.16 -12.45
CA GLN A 439 -0.31 15.70 -12.38
C GLN A 439 -0.85 15.10 -13.68
N ARG A 440 -1.89 15.68 -14.30
CA ARG A 440 -2.45 15.20 -15.58
C ARG A 440 -1.42 15.24 -16.69
N LYS A 441 -0.62 16.32 -16.78
CA LYS A 441 0.46 16.43 -17.76
C LYS A 441 1.50 15.31 -17.59
N VAL A 442 1.88 15.01 -16.34
CA VAL A 442 2.81 13.92 -16.02
C VAL A 442 2.19 12.55 -16.33
N LEU A 443 0.93 12.35 -15.96
CA LEU A 443 0.20 11.10 -16.23
C LEU A 443 0.05 10.85 -17.74
N ALA A 444 -0.26 11.87 -18.54
CA ALA A 444 -0.32 11.74 -20.00
C ALA A 444 1.01 11.24 -20.59
N ASN A 445 2.14 11.72 -20.08
CA ASN A 445 3.45 11.25 -20.48
C ASN A 445 3.69 9.79 -20.05
N LEU A 446 3.30 9.43 -18.83
CA LEU A 446 3.43 8.05 -18.32
C LEU A 446 2.54 7.07 -19.10
N TYR A 447 1.35 7.49 -19.54
CA TYR A 447 0.47 6.64 -20.37
C TYR A 447 1.04 6.37 -21.76
N SER A 448 1.89 7.25 -22.28
CA SER A 448 2.62 7.02 -23.53
C SER A 448 3.96 6.32 -23.34
N ASN A 449 4.36 6.02 -22.11
CA ASN A 449 5.68 5.46 -21.79
C ASN A 449 5.62 3.91 -21.75
N ALA A 450 6.36 3.26 -22.65
CA ALA A 450 6.47 1.81 -22.70
C ALA A 450 7.23 1.18 -21.52
N ARG A 451 7.77 2.00 -20.59
CA ARG A 451 8.45 1.56 -19.36
C ARG A 451 7.65 1.86 -18.08
N ALA A 452 6.36 2.17 -18.23
CA ALA A 452 5.49 2.48 -17.10
C ALA A 452 4.20 1.66 -17.19
N GLY A 453 4.05 0.63 -16.33
CA GLY A 453 2.90 -0.27 -16.32
C GLY A 453 1.60 0.45 -15.99
N ILE A 454 0.53 0.29 -16.76
CA ILE A 454 -0.82 0.83 -16.49
C ILE A 454 -1.68 -0.15 -15.72
N VAL A 455 -1.40 -1.43 -15.82
CA VAL A 455 -2.16 -2.51 -15.21
C VAL A 455 -1.25 -3.50 -14.55
N GLU A 456 -1.71 -4.07 -13.44
CA GLU A 456 -1.14 -5.24 -12.79
C GLU A 456 -2.02 -6.46 -13.07
N TYR A 457 -1.38 -7.53 -13.54
CA TYR A 457 -1.95 -8.87 -13.59
C TYR A 457 -1.21 -9.78 -12.63
N GLY A 458 -1.94 -10.36 -11.67
CA GLY A 458 -1.40 -11.50 -10.91
C GLY A 458 -1.30 -12.71 -11.83
N ILE A 459 -0.12 -13.29 -11.98
CA ILE A 459 0.04 -14.58 -12.65
C ILE A 459 -0.41 -15.64 -11.64
N PRO A 460 -1.47 -16.43 -11.94
CA PRO A 460 -2.17 -17.20 -10.91
C PRO A 460 -1.28 -18.19 -10.17
N ALA A 461 -1.13 -17.97 -8.88
CA ALA A 461 -0.62 -18.96 -7.95
C ALA A 461 -1.75 -19.57 -7.09
N ILE A 462 -2.95 -18.97 -7.13
CA ILE A 462 -4.11 -19.33 -6.29
C ILE A 462 -5.41 -19.39 -7.13
N GLY A 463 -5.58 -20.48 -7.90
CA GLY A 463 -6.84 -20.77 -8.60
C GLY A 463 -7.05 -20.03 -9.91
N SER A 464 -8.29 -20.07 -10.40
CA SER A 464 -8.73 -19.55 -11.71
C SER A 464 -9.15 -18.07 -11.70
N GLY A 465 -9.05 -17.41 -10.55
CA GLY A 465 -9.31 -15.97 -10.40
C GLY A 465 -8.10 -15.13 -10.84
N LEU A 466 -8.36 -14.08 -11.58
CA LEU A 466 -7.33 -13.19 -12.11
C LEU A 466 -7.60 -11.75 -11.67
N LEU A 467 -6.60 -11.11 -11.08
CA LEU A 467 -6.62 -9.69 -10.75
C LEU A 467 -6.31 -8.87 -12.01
N VAL A 468 -7.10 -7.81 -12.23
CA VAL A 468 -6.86 -6.76 -13.23
C VAL A 468 -6.93 -5.43 -12.50
N ALA A 469 -5.80 -4.89 -12.09
CA ALA A 469 -5.74 -3.68 -11.28
C ALA A 469 -5.17 -2.50 -12.06
N LEU A 470 -5.97 -1.45 -12.21
CA LEU A 470 -5.54 -0.19 -12.83
C LEU A 470 -4.57 0.53 -11.90
N GLN A 471 -3.34 0.72 -12.35
CA GLN A 471 -2.24 1.19 -11.51
C GLN A 471 -2.13 2.73 -11.43
N ARG A 472 -2.68 3.46 -12.36
CA ARG A 472 -2.60 4.94 -12.39
C ARG A 472 -3.94 5.57 -12.77
N PRO A 473 -4.90 5.60 -11.84
CA PRO A 473 -6.19 6.23 -12.10
C PRO A 473 -6.07 7.76 -12.17
N LEU A 474 -6.92 8.37 -12.98
CA LEU A 474 -7.13 9.82 -13.06
C LEU A 474 -8.07 10.34 -11.98
N SER A 475 -9.00 9.50 -11.55
CA SER A 475 -9.95 9.81 -10.47
C SER A 475 -9.23 10.14 -9.17
N ARG A 476 -9.74 11.11 -8.42
CA ARG A 476 -9.21 11.57 -7.14
C ARG A 476 -10.29 11.56 -6.08
N GLY A 477 -9.96 11.08 -4.90
CA GLY A 477 -10.84 11.03 -3.75
C GLY A 477 -10.55 12.08 -2.69
N THR A 478 -11.24 11.94 -1.55
CA THR A 478 -11.06 12.79 -0.36
C THR A 478 -11.15 11.98 0.93
N ILE A 479 -10.46 12.49 1.96
CA ILE A 479 -10.58 12.04 3.35
C ILE A 479 -10.99 13.26 4.20
N GLU A 480 -12.17 13.19 4.78
CA GLU A 480 -12.73 14.28 5.57
C GLU A 480 -13.20 13.78 6.93
N ILE A 481 -13.03 14.57 8.00
CA ILE A 481 -13.69 14.23 9.27
C ILE A 481 -15.21 14.26 9.10
N ASN A 482 -15.89 13.40 9.85
CA ASN A 482 -17.36 13.37 9.82
C ASN A 482 -17.91 14.55 10.66
N PRO A 483 -18.66 15.49 10.08
CA PRO A 483 -19.17 16.64 10.83
C PRO A 483 -20.12 16.27 11.96
N LYS A 484 -20.76 15.10 11.91
CA LYS A 484 -21.67 14.61 12.97
C LYS A 484 -20.93 13.88 14.11
N ASP A 485 -19.76 13.36 13.83
CA ASP A 485 -18.90 12.65 14.78
C ASP A 485 -17.42 12.80 14.37
N PRO A 486 -16.80 13.95 14.64
CA PRO A 486 -15.44 14.25 14.19
C PRO A 486 -14.39 13.26 14.71
N GLN A 487 -14.56 12.71 15.91
CA GLN A 487 -13.63 11.72 16.48
C GLN A 487 -13.85 10.31 15.92
N GLY A 488 -15.03 10.02 15.39
CA GLY A 488 -15.40 8.74 14.80
C GLY A 488 -14.75 8.46 13.43
N PRO A 489 -15.28 7.50 12.67
CA PRO A 489 -14.76 7.17 11.35
C PRO A 489 -14.79 8.36 10.39
N PRO A 490 -13.70 8.60 9.63
CA PRO A 490 -13.71 9.68 8.62
C PRO A 490 -14.60 9.31 7.43
N LEU A 491 -15.04 10.32 6.70
CA LEU A 491 -15.71 10.17 5.41
C LEU A 491 -14.63 9.86 4.35
N ILE A 492 -14.57 8.61 3.93
CA ILE A 492 -13.62 8.11 2.93
C ILE A 492 -14.32 8.06 1.59
N ARG A 493 -13.90 8.85 0.61
CA ARG A 493 -14.42 8.85 -0.76
C ARG A 493 -13.30 8.53 -1.72
N TYR A 494 -13.38 7.40 -2.41
CA TYR A 494 -12.43 7.05 -3.47
C TYR A 494 -12.71 7.86 -4.73
N ASN A 495 -13.98 8.17 -4.99
CA ASN A 495 -14.42 8.77 -6.24
C ASN A 495 -13.96 7.95 -7.47
N ALA A 496 -13.84 6.63 -7.28
CA ALA A 496 -13.27 5.71 -8.25
C ALA A 496 -14.10 5.65 -9.54
N MET A 497 -13.42 5.53 -10.68
CA MET A 497 -14.05 5.43 -12.01
C MET A 497 -14.91 6.62 -12.39
N THR A 498 -14.83 7.74 -11.69
CA THR A 498 -15.57 8.96 -12.03
C THR A 498 -15.01 9.62 -13.29
N ASN A 499 -13.67 9.55 -13.49
CA ASN A 499 -13.09 9.95 -14.77
C ASN A 499 -13.35 8.85 -15.81
N PRO A 500 -14.01 9.16 -16.95
CA PRO A 500 -14.36 8.13 -17.94
C PRO A 500 -13.15 7.44 -18.57
N LEU A 501 -11.98 8.10 -18.63
CA LEU A 501 -10.77 7.47 -19.15
C LEU A 501 -10.25 6.33 -18.27
N ASP A 502 -10.53 6.33 -16.96
CA ASP A 502 -10.22 5.20 -16.08
C ASP A 502 -11.01 3.95 -16.50
N LYS A 503 -12.28 4.12 -16.89
CA LYS A 503 -13.13 3.05 -17.42
C LYS A 503 -12.59 2.51 -18.75
N THR A 504 -12.26 3.41 -19.69
CA THR A 504 -11.67 3.05 -20.98
C THR A 504 -10.38 2.25 -20.80
N MET A 505 -9.47 2.72 -19.94
CA MET A 505 -8.22 2.02 -19.65
C MET A 505 -8.45 0.65 -19.00
N LEU A 506 -9.33 0.55 -18.02
CA LEU A 506 -9.64 -0.74 -17.36
C LEU A 506 -10.27 -1.74 -18.34
N ALA A 507 -11.20 -1.31 -19.20
CA ALA A 507 -11.79 -2.16 -20.22
C ALA A 507 -10.74 -2.66 -21.23
N ALA A 508 -9.79 -1.80 -21.64
CA ALA A 508 -8.66 -2.20 -22.47
C ALA A 508 -7.80 -3.26 -21.76
N CYS A 509 -7.54 -3.11 -20.47
CA CYS A 509 -6.82 -4.10 -19.68
C CYS A 509 -7.56 -5.46 -19.63
N VAL A 510 -8.89 -5.46 -19.52
CA VAL A 510 -9.68 -6.68 -19.60
C VAL A 510 -9.56 -7.34 -20.98
N ARG A 511 -9.57 -6.56 -22.08
CA ARG A 511 -9.38 -7.12 -23.43
C ARG A 511 -7.98 -7.70 -23.65
N TYR A 512 -6.94 -7.03 -23.12
CA TYR A 512 -5.57 -7.55 -23.23
C TYR A 512 -5.42 -8.91 -22.55
N ILE A 513 -5.92 -9.07 -21.34
CA ILE A 513 -5.77 -10.35 -20.63
C ILE A 513 -6.60 -11.46 -21.27
N ARG A 514 -7.73 -11.16 -21.93
CA ARG A 514 -8.45 -12.13 -22.77
C ARG A 514 -7.59 -12.67 -23.90
N GLN A 515 -6.73 -11.83 -24.52
CA GLN A 515 -5.78 -12.26 -25.55
C GLN A 515 -4.72 -13.20 -24.96
N VAL A 516 -4.21 -12.92 -23.76
CA VAL A 516 -3.29 -13.82 -23.05
C VAL A 516 -3.95 -15.18 -22.78
N TRP A 517 -5.22 -15.18 -22.31
CA TRP A 517 -5.95 -16.43 -22.03
C TRP A 517 -6.39 -17.19 -23.31
N ALA A 518 -6.40 -16.56 -24.46
CA ALA A 518 -6.65 -17.19 -25.74
C ALA A 518 -5.39 -17.79 -26.39
N ARG A 519 -4.22 -17.67 -25.77
CA ARG A 519 -2.95 -18.17 -26.30
C ARG A 519 -2.91 -19.70 -26.34
N PRO A 520 -2.20 -20.30 -27.31
CA PRO A 520 -2.03 -21.76 -27.40
C PRO A 520 -1.44 -22.38 -26.11
N GLU A 521 -0.59 -21.64 -25.41
CA GLU A 521 0.06 -22.08 -24.17
C GLU A 521 -0.93 -22.33 -23.02
N ILE A 522 -2.11 -21.71 -23.08
CA ILE A 522 -3.22 -21.87 -22.12
C ILE A 522 -4.28 -22.85 -22.62
N ALA A 523 -4.33 -23.15 -23.91
CA ALA A 523 -5.39 -23.96 -24.54
C ALA A 523 -5.58 -25.35 -23.89
N GLN A 524 -4.51 -25.94 -23.35
CA GLN A 524 -4.58 -27.23 -22.64
C GLN A 524 -5.55 -27.22 -21.44
N PHE A 525 -5.76 -26.05 -20.80
CA PHE A 525 -6.66 -25.89 -19.67
C PHE A 525 -8.12 -25.66 -20.09
N THR A 526 -8.41 -25.65 -21.39
CA THR A 526 -9.75 -25.41 -21.96
C THR A 526 -10.49 -24.23 -21.29
N PRO A 527 -9.86 -23.02 -21.23
CA PRO A 527 -10.40 -21.94 -20.44
C PRO A 527 -11.73 -21.42 -20.99
N THR A 528 -12.69 -21.22 -20.11
CA THR A 528 -13.97 -20.59 -20.43
C THR A 528 -14.20 -19.41 -19.50
N GLU A 529 -14.23 -18.19 -20.05
CA GLU A 529 -14.48 -17.01 -19.26
C GLU A 529 -15.87 -17.03 -18.63
N THR A 530 -15.93 -16.94 -17.30
CA THR A 530 -17.17 -16.94 -16.52
C THR A 530 -17.52 -15.55 -15.96
N SER A 531 -16.51 -14.70 -15.76
CA SER A 531 -16.68 -13.31 -15.34
C SER A 531 -15.61 -12.42 -15.98
N PRO A 532 -15.98 -11.28 -16.56
CA PRO A 532 -17.33 -10.73 -16.77
C PRO A 532 -18.19 -11.49 -17.78
N GLY A 533 -17.60 -12.33 -18.65
CA GLY A 533 -18.23 -13.09 -19.71
C GLY A 533 -17.80 -12.59 -21.10
N ALA A 534 -17.36 -13.52 -21.95
CA ALA A 534 -16.73 -13.23 -23.25
C ALA A 534 -17.62 -12.52 -24.27
N GLN A 535 -18.94 -12.51 -24.05
CA GLN A 535 -19.93 -11.80 -24.88
C GLN A 535 -19.86 -10.28 -24.73
N TYR A 536 -19.42 -9.75 -23.58
CA TYR A 536 -19.27 -8.31 -23.32
C TYR A 536 -17.95 -7.81 -23.91
N LYS A 537 -18.01 -6.96 -24.95
CA LYS A 537 -16.84 -6.61 -25.78
C LYS A 537 -16.46 -5.14 -25.76
N THR A 538 -17.47 -4.25 -25.73
CA THR A 538 -17.24 -2.81 -25.70
C THR A 538 -16.82 -2.34 -24.30
N ASP A 539 -16.27 -1.14 -24.21
CA ASP A 539 -15.86 -0.56 -22.92
C ASP A 539 -17.05 -0.50 -21.94
N ASP A 540 -18.18 0.04 -22.40
CA ASP A 540 -19.38 0.20 -21.57
C ASP A 540 -19.93 -1.17 -21.14
N GLU A 541 -20.05 -2.15 -22.06
CA GLU A 541 -20.52 -3.49 -21.72
C GLU A 541 -19.66 -4.16 -20.65
N ILE A 542 -18.32 -4.07 -20.79
CA ILE A 542 -17.38 -4.67 -19.84
C ILE A 542 -17.52 -4.00 -18.46
N ILE A 543 -17.48 -2.66 -18.43
CA ILE A 543 -17.52 -1.89 -17.19
C ILE A 543 -18.87 -2.03 -16.50
N ASP A 544 -19.97 -1.89 -17.22
CA ASP A 544 -21.32 -2.05 -16.66
C ASP A 544 -21.49 -3.45 -16.06
N ARG A 545 -20.97 -4.47 -16.74
CA ARG A 545 -21.07 -5.85 -16.27
C ARG A 545 -20.25 -6.10 -15.00
N VAL A 546 -19.01 -5.64 -14.91
CA VAL A 546 -18.22 -5.81 -13.68
C VAL A 546 -18.76 -4.99 -12.49
N VAL A 547 -19.40 -3.85 -12.77
CA VAL A 547 -20.11 -3.04 -11.77
C VAL A 547 -21.37 -3.77 -11.30
N GLU A 548 -22.16 -4.32 -12.21
CA GLU A 548 -23.38 -5.11 -11.90
C GLU A 548 -23.04 -6.32 -11.04
N LEU A 549 -22.03 -7.10 -11.44
CA LEU A 549 -21.55 -8.27 -10.71
C LEU A 549 -20.95 -7.91 -9.34
N GLY A 550 -20.55 -6.65 -9.13
CA GLY A 550 -19.83 -6.21 -7.93
C GLY A 550 -18.39 -6.70 -7.86
N THR A 551 -17.81 -7.03 -9.01
CA THR A 551 -16.41 -7.46 -9.12
C THR A 551 -15.44 -6.31 -9.36
N LEU A 552 -15.94 -5.11 -9.63
CA LEU A 552 -15.14 -3.87 -9.69
C LEU A 552 -15.11 -3.21 -8.30
N TRP A 553 -13.92 -3.08 -7.76
CA TRP A 553 -13.64 -2.53 -6.43
C TRP A 553 -12.87 -1.22 -6.55
N PRO A 554 -13.15 -0.22 -5.69
CA PRO A 554 -12.45 1.07 -5.74
C PRO A 554 -11.03 1.03 -5.19
N THR A 555 -10.62 -0.05 -4.53
CA THR A 555 -9.39 -0.12 -3.74
C THR A 555 -8.80 -1.52 -3.75
N LEU A 556 -7.49 -1.60 -3.97
CA LEU A 556 -6.65 -2.79 -3.70
C LEU A 556 -6.01 -2.71 -2.29
N SER A 557 -6.51 -1.81 -1.42
CA SER A 557 -5.95 -1.49 -0.11
C SER A 557 -4.57 -0.81 -0.19
N HIS A 558 -4.44 0.09 -1.16
CA HIS A 558 -3.24 0.90 -1.42
C HIS A 558 -3.49 2.40 -1.25
N PRO A 559 -4.17 2.87 -0.16
CA PRO A 559 -4.53 4.27 0.00
C PRO A 559 -3.29 5.16 0.12
N VAL A 560 -3.21 6.22 -0.71
CA VAL A 560 -2.10 7.17 -0.72
C VAL A 560 -2.55 8.60 -1.01
N GLY A 561 -1.66 9.56 -0.83
CA GLY A 561 -1.72 10.87 -1.45
C GLY A 561 -2.51 11.95 -0.72
N SER A 562 -3.18 11.63 0.37
CA SER A 562 -4.12 12.51 1.08
C SER A 562 -3.50 13.70 1.84
N CYS A 563 -2.18 13.82 1.84
CA CYS A 563 -1.38 14.96 2.30
C CYS A 563 -0.14 15.07 1.42
N ALA A 564 -0.34 15.26 0.11
CA ALA A 564 0.67 15.05 -0.92
C ALA A 564 1.94 15.89 -0.74
N MET A 565 3.07 15.29 -1.07
CA MET A 565 4.35 15.97 -1.24
C MET A 565 4.35 16.64 -2.62
N LEU A 566 4.01 17.90 -2.64
CA LEU A 566 3.92 18.79 -3.81
C LEU A 566 4.31 20.21 -3.38
N PRO A 567 4.67 21.11 -4.31
CA PRO A 567 4.76 22.54 -4.01
C PRO A 567 3.49 23.09 -3.36
N GLU A 568 3.61 24.03 -2.44
CA GLU A 568 2.47 24.59 -1.70
C GLU A 568 1.43 25.23 -2.63
N ASP A 569 1.86 25.87 -3.69
CA ASP A 569 0.99 26.50 -4.70
C ASP A 569 0.30 25.47 -5.62
N MET A 570 0.67 24.21 -5.51
CA MET A 570 0.01 23.06 -6.13
C MET A 570 -0.85 22.24 -5.14
N GLY A 571 -1.12 22.80 -3.96
CA GLY A 571 -1.92 22.15 -2.92
C GLY A 571 -1.17 21.08 -2.11
N GLY A 572 0.16 21.08 -2.15
CA GLY A 572 0.98 20.17 -1.34
C GLY A 572 0.89 20.47 0.15
N CYS A 573 0.94 19.42 0.97
CA CYS A 573 1.00 19.54 2.43
C CYS A 573 2.43 19.63 2.94
N VAL A 574 3.36 18.94 2.29
CA VAL A 574 4.78 18.90 2.65
C VAL A 574 5.65 19.12 1.43
N GLY A 575 6.83 19.67 1.66
CA GLY A 575 7.89 19.78 0.65
C GLY A 575 8.74 18.50 0.55
N ALA A 576 9.74 18.53 -0.33
CA ALA A 576 10.71 17.45 -0.50
C ALA A 576 11.48 17.14 0.80
N ASP A 577 11.53 18.07 1.73
CA ASP A 577 12.11 17.94 3.06
C ASP A 577 11.14 17.34 4.10
N LEU A 578 9.92 17.00 3.70
CA LEU A 578 8.84 16.40 4.52
C LEU A 578 8.27 17.30 5.61
N LEU A 579 8.70 18.57 5.71
CA LEU A 579 8.11 19.52 6.66
C LEU A 579 6.73 19.98 6.18
N PHE A 580 5.79 20.02 7.10
CA PHE A 580 4.46 20.54 6.82
C PHE A 580 4.51 22.05 6.59
N TYR A 581 3.92 22.52 5.50
CA TYR A 581 3.95 23.96 5.15
C TYR A 581 3.29 24.82 6.23
N ASN A 582 3.96 25.91 6.57
CA ASN A 582 3.50 26.91 7.54
C ASN A 582 3.32 26.44 8.98
N VAL A 583 3.81 25.24 9.33
CA VAL A 583 3.83 24.71 10.71
C VAL A 583 5.25 24.27 11.05
N GLU A 584 5.79 24.80 12.13
CA GLU A 584 7.11 24.39 12.60
C GLU A 584 7.06 23.08 13.39
N LYS A 585 8.12 22.29 13.32
CA LYS A 585 8.31 21.05 14.08
C LYS A 585 7.24 19.98 13.79
N LEU A 586 6.77 19.91 12.55
CA LEU A 586 5.81 18.93 12.08
C LEU A 586 6.28 18.35 10.74
N SER A 587 6.45 17.03 10.68
CA SER A 587 6.72 16.28 9.44
C SER A 587 5.68 15.22 9.20
N ILE A 588 5.50 14.82 7.93
CA ILE A 588 4.70 13.66 7.52
C ILE A 588 5.59 12.68 6.77
N VAL A 589 5.52 11.39 7.12
CA VAL A 589 6.42 10.36 6.57
C VAL A 589 5.70 9.09 6.10
N ASP A 590 4.38 9.11 6.01
CA ASP A 590 3.57 7.95 5.62
C ASP A 590 3.03 8.04 4.18
N ALA A 591 2.17 7.10 3.81
CA ALA A 591 1.61 7.00 2.46
C ALA A 591 0.81 8.24 2.02
N SER A 592 0.39 9.10 2.95
CA SER A 592 -0.33 10.33 2.61
C SER A 592 0.50 11.30 1.77
N ILE A 593 1.85 11.22 1.84
CA ILE A 593 2.71 12.13 1.09
C ILE A 593 2.89 11.75 -0.38
N ILE A 594 2.58 10.54 -0.81
CA ILE A 594 2.80 10.06 -2.18
C ILE A 594 2.01 10.94 -3.16
N PRO A 595 2.67 11.72 -4.05
CA PRO A 595 1.97 12.68 -4.90
C PRO A 595 1.19 12.01 -6.04
N LEU A 596 1.77 10.95 -6.62
CA LEU A 596 1.16 10.07 -7.62
C LEU A 596 1.41 8.62 -7.21
N ILE A 597 0.35 7.82 -7.21
CA ILE A 597 0.44 6.40 -6.87
C ILE A 597 1.29 5.65 -7.91
N PRO A 598 2.36 4.93 -7.51
CA PRO A 598 3.18 4.16 -8.44
C PRO A 598 2.58 2.78 -8.73
N ALA A 599 2.91 2.20 -9.89
CA ALA A 599 2.51 0.85 -10.29
C ALA A 599 3.28 -0.21 -9.49
N GLN A 600 2.81 -0.46 -8.28
CA GLN A 600 3.41 -1.41 -7.33
C GLN A 600 2.48 -1.64 -6.13
N HIS A 601 2.78 -2.66 -5.33
CA HIS A 601 2.26 -2.77 -3.96
C HIS A 601 2.96 -1.74 -3.07
N ILE A 602 2.18 -0.88 -2.41
CA ILE A 602 2.70 0.35 -1.74
C ILE A 602 3.68 0.06 -0.59
N GLN A 603 3.67 -1.15 -0.03
CA GLN A 603 4.57 -1.45 1.10
C GLN A 603 6.05 -1.21 0.78
N SER A 604 6.53 -1.52 -0.42
CA SER A 604 7.93 -1.34 -0.78
C SER A 604 8.32 0.15 -0.76
N ALA A 605 7.47 1.03 -1.34
CA ALA A 605 7.66 2.48 -1.23
C ALA A 605 7.70 2.94 0.23
N MET A 606 6.85 2.37 1.10
CA MET A 606 6.82 2.78 2.51
C MET A 606 8.10 2.46 3.26
N TYR A 607 8.76 1.33 2.95
CA TYR A 607 10.08 1.03 3.51
C TYR A 607 11.14 2.03 3.03
N ALA A 608 11.17 2.34 1.74
CA ALA A 608 12.13 3.31 1.18
C ALA A 608 11.87 4.74 1.68
N ILE A 609 10.59 5.17 1.72
CA ILE A 609 10.19 6.48 2.26
C ILE A 609 10.60 6.59 3.73
N GLY A 610 10.38 5.56 4.54
CA GLY A 610 10.76 5.55 5.96
C GLY A 610 12.28 5.71 6.16
N GLU A 611 13.10 4.99 5.39
CA GLU A 611 14.56 5.10 5.43
C GLU A 611 15.04 6.49 4.95
N LYS A 612 14.45 7.02 3.87
CA LYS A 612 14.77 8.36 3.36
C LYS A 612 14.33 9.45 4.33
N ALA A 613 13.14 9.34 4.88
CA ALA A 613 12.62 10.29 5.88
C ALA A 613 13.51 10.37 7.11
N ALA A 614 13.96 9.23 7.62
CA ALA A 614 14.90 9.19 8.73
C ALA A 614 16.22 9.91 8.38
N ASP A 615 16.76 9.68 7.20
CA ASP A 615 17.99 10.34 6.71
C ASP A 615 17.81 11.87 6.62
N ILE A 616 16.68 12.33 6.08
CA ILE A 616 16.31 13.75 6.01
C ILE A 616 16.21 14.37 7.41
N ILE A 617 15.48 13.74 8.34
CA ILE A 617 15.27 14.27 9.70
C ILE A 617 16.60 14.31 10.49
N ILE A 618 17.45 13.30 10.35
CA ILE A 618 18.75 13.24 11.02
C ILE A 618 19.69 14.32 10.47
N SER A 619 19.72 14.53 9.15
CA SER A 619 20.62 15.50 8.50
C SER A 619 20.26 16.95 8.81
N LYS A 620 18.98 17.29 9.04
CA LYS A 620 18.55 18.63 9.47
C LYS A 620 19.11 19.03 10.84
N LYS A 621 19.47 18.07 11.68
CA LYS A 621 20.01 18.29 13.02
C LYS A 621 21.29 19.14 13.07
N GLY A 622 22.02 19.22 11.96
CA GLY A 622 23.22 20.05 11.84
C GLY A 622 22.97 21.48 11.37
N ARG A 623 21.73 21.87 11.08
CA ARG A 623 21.36 23.17 10.49
C ARG A 623 20.47 24.03 11.38
N SER A 624 20.15 23.62 12.64
CA SER A 624 19.34 24.37 13.60
C SER A 624 20.20 25.03 14.68
#